data_13d5901416e6aae14c00e5d5d0a46c68
#
_entry.id   13d5901416e6aae14c00e5d5d0a46c68
#
_cell.length_a   1.000
_cell.length_b   1.000
_cell.length_c   1.000
_cell.angle_alpha   90.00
_cell.angle_beta   90.00
_cell.angle_gamma   90.00
#
_symmetry.space_group_name_H-M   'P 1'
#
loop_
_entity.id
_entity.type
_entity.pdbx_description
1 polymer ?
#
loop_
_entity_poly.entity_id
_entity_poly.type
_entity_poly.pdbx_seq_one_letter_code
_entity_poly.pdbx_strand_id
1 'polypeptide(L)'
;RLEFYAQGEWWVMSTDTPNLGQGTDSTPGPRGLLFGGQSPSNITQIDGFNIASAGDAFDFGDLNAHSRYTGSTSSSTLAVTAGGADAVTTIERTIFSSQGTSVNHGNLSLGRYGLAAVSNGSRAVFIGGFKAPSPNGPLDTIDYITISSGGTAVSFGTLTDSKNYMGACASPVRGVFAGGTPVASPYSPLTSDIEFVTTATLGSEQDFGSLTAATSGMSGLSNPTRGIFAGGYNPGANKVIQYITIASSGNAVNFGDLVNDANASTNSGASSSTRGVFSALTPGQTTNMDMIEIATQGNAVDFGNLDEGRNNASAAS
;
A
#
# COMPACT_ATOMS: atom_id res chain seq x y z
N ARG A 1 -9.01 18.48 29.17
CA ARG A 1 -9.02 19.94 29.24
C ARG A 1 -7.78 20.36 29.99
N LEU A 2 -6.88 21.12 29.36
CA LEU A 2 -5.70 21.70 29.98
C LEU A 2 -6.02 23.16 30.34
N GLU A 3 -5.79 23.52 31.58
CA GLU A 3 -5.98 24.88 32.07
C GLU A 3 -4.66 25.38 32.67
N PHE A 4 -4.32 26.62 32.43
CA PHE A 4 -3.18 27.26 33.05
C PHE A 4 -3.54 28.67 33.54
N TYR A 5 -2.92 29.07 34.62
CA TYR A 5 -3.13 30.38 35.21
C TYR A 5 -2.03 31.36 34.79
N ALA A 6 -2.41 32.45 34.16
CA ALA A 6 -1.48 33.49 33.71
C ALA A 6 -2.15 34.87 33.78
N GLN A 7 -1.38 35.90 34.13
CA GLN A 7 -1.81 37.32 34.21
C GLN A 7 -3.05 37.55 35.06
N GLY A 8 -3.26 36.76 36.12
CA GLY A 8 -4.38 36.91 37.04
C GLY A 8 -5.66 36.21 36.60
N GLU A 9 -5.64 35.46 35.53
CA GLU A 9 -6.80 34.73 34.95
C GLU A 9 -6.47 33.30 34.62
N TRP A 10 -7.52 32.44 34.62
CA TRP A 10 -7.45 31.06 34.14
C TRP A 10 -7.67 31.01 32.63
N TRP A 11 -6.71 30.44 31.93
CA TRP A 11 -6.78 30.20 30.51
C TRP A 11 -7.05 28.72 30.23
N VAL A 12 -7.97 28.45 29.32
CA VAL A 12 -8.25 27.11 28.81
C VAL A 12 -7.48 26.93 27.51
N MET A 13 -6.56 26.00 27.51
CA MET A 13 -6.04 25.52 26.23
C MET A 13 -7.12 24.64 25.57
N SER A 14 -7.71 25.14 24.50
CA SER A 14 -8.53 24.30 23.64
C SER A 14 -7.61 23.23 23.04
N THR A 15 -7.88 21.98 23.37
CA THR A 15 -7.24 20.83 22.71
C THR A 15 -7.95 20.47 21.40
N ASP A 16 -9.02 21.19 21.06
CA ASP A 16 -9.63 21.15 19.74
C ASP A 16 -8.79 21.97 18.76
N THR A 17 -7.57 21.52 18.51
CA THR A 17 -6.91 21.95 17.29
C THR A 17 -7.53 21.13 16.15
N PRO A 18 -8.11 21.76 15.14
CA PRO A 18 -8.65 21.05 13.97
C PRO A 18 -7.59 20.18 13.25
N ASN A 19 -6.37 20.17 13.73
CA ASN A 19 -5.23 19.47 13.17
C ASN A 19 -4.68 18.32 14.03
N LEU A 20 -5.11 18.13 15.27
CA LEU A 20 -4.82 16.91 16.02
C LEU A 20 -5.75 15.80 15.54
N GLY A 21 -5.39 15.16 14.47
CA GLY A 21 -6.15 14.09 13.82
C GLY A 21 -6.54 14.37 12.37
N GLN A 22 -6.18 15.52 11.82
CA GLN A 22 -6.42 15.86 10.43
C GLN A 22 -5.12 16.02 9.62
N GLY A 23 -4.15 15.14 9.84
CA GLY A 23 -3.05 14.97 8.90
C GLY A 23 -2.11 16.15 8.70
N THR A 24 -2.01 17.07 9.65
CA THR A 24 -0.91 18.05 9.68
C THR A 24 0.23 17.62 10.57
N ASP A 25 0.10 16.49 11.23
CA ASP A 25 1.19 15.84 11.94
C ASP A 25 2.09 15.13 10.95
N SER A 26 3.37 15.17 11.21
CA SER A 26 4.41 14.46 10.47
C SER A 26 4.33 12.92 10.59
N THR A 27 3.38 12.41 11.34
CA THR A 27 2.99 11.00 11.31
C THR A 27 2.04 10.78 10.14
N PRO A 28 2.07 9.61 9.48
CA PRO A 28 1.02 9.21 8.54
C PRO A 28 -0.31 9.53 9.23
N GLY A 29 -1.04 10.47 8.67
CA GLY A 29 -2.31 10.90 9.26
C GLY A 29 -3.24 9.71 9.37
N PRO A 30 -4.30 9.79 10.16
CA PRO A 30 -5.28 8.72 10.23
C PRO A 30 -6.07 8.54 8.91
N ARG A 31 -5.60 9.10 7.82
CA ARG A 31 -6.26 9.05 6.50
C ARG A 31 -5.62 7.99 5.61
N GLY A 32 -6.44 7.04 5.17
CA GLY A 32 -6.12 6.14 4.07
C GLY A 32 -6.72 6.66 2.77
N LEU A 33 -6.00 6.47 1.66
CA LEU A 33 -6.49 6.72 0.31
C LEU A 33 -6.41 5.42 -0.49
N LEU A 34 -7.48 5.12 -1.23
CA LEU A 34 -7.57 4.01 -2.17
C LEU A 34 -7.66 4.56 -3.59
N PHE A 35 -6.80 4.07 -4.48
CA PHE A 35 -6.59 4.63 -5.80
C PHE A 35 -7.12 3.71 -6.89
N GLY A 36 -8.01 4.22 -7.74
CA GLY A 36 -8.49 3.56 -8.96
C GLY A 36 -9.07 2.17 -8.71
N GLY A 37 -8.69 1.23 -9.55
CA GLY A 37 -9.21 -0.14 -9.53
C GLY A 37 -10.11 -0.43 -10.73
N GLN A 38 -10.98 -1.42 -10.57
CA GLN A 38 -11.91 -1.86 -11.62
C GLN A 38 -13.32 -2.05 -11.08
N SER A 39 -14.33 -1.40 -11.75
CA SER A 39 -15.76 -1.48 -11.44
C SER A 39 -16.63 -1.05 -12.64
N PRO A 40 -17.17 -1.88 -13.49
CA PRO A 40 -16.59 -3.10 -14.09
C PRO A 40 -15.40 -2.82 -15.02
N SER A 41 -15.20 -1.57 -15.46
CA SER A 41 -14.02 -1.06 -16.19
C SER A 41 -13.03 -0.40 -15.24
N ASN A 42 -11.85 -0.03 -15.74
CA ASN A 42 -10.89 0.75 -14.96
C ASN A 42 -11.52 2.10 -14.58
N ILE A 43 -11.29 2.54 -13.35
CA ILE A 43 -11.84 3.78 -12.81
C ILE A 43 -10.74 4.74 -12.37
N THR A 44 -11.08 6.02 -12.24
CA THR A 44 -10.19 7.09 -11.77
C THR A 44 -10.36 7.39 -10.29
N GLN A 45 -11.51 7.05 -9.71
CA GLN A 45 -11.90 7.45 -8.37
C GLN A 45 -10.85 7.15 -7.29
N ILE A 46 -10.64 8.13 -6.43
CA ILE A 46 -9.85 8.01 -5.20
C ILE A 46 -10.83 8.08 -4.03
N ASP A 47 -10.89 7.05 -3.21
CA ASP A 47 -11.64 7.07 -1.97
C ASP A 47 -10.75 7.43 -0.79
N GLY A 48 -11.27 8.25 0.10
CA GLY A 48 -10.64 8.59 1.37
C GLY A 48 -11.39 8.00 2.55
N PHE A 49 -10.67 7.58 3.58
CA PHE A 49 -11.26 7.10 4.83
C PHE A 49 -10.38 7.47 6.02
N ASN A 50 -10.99 7.56 7.21
CA ASN A 50 -10.28 7.87 8.45
C ASN A 50 -9.94 6.56 9.17
N ILE A 51 -8.66 6.16 9.19
CA ILE A 51 -8.19 4.90 9.80
C ILE A 51 -8.46 4.86 11.31
N ALA A 52 -8.50 6.01 12.00
CA ALA A 52 -8.70 6.08 13.44
C ALA A 52 -10.15 5.80 13.87
N SER A 53 -11.11 5.95 12.98
CA SER A 53 -12.53 5.71 13.25
C SER A 53 -13.14 4.83 12.17
N ALA A 54 -13.82 3.74 12.57
CA ALA A 54 -14.58 2.95 11.62
C ALA A 54 -15.69 3.80 10.95
N GLY A 55 -15.99 3.48 9.70
CA GLY A 55 -16.99 4.17 8.91
C GLY A 55 -16.72 4.03 7.41
N ASP A 56 -17.67 4.48 6.62
CA ASP A 56 -17.61 4.39 5.17
C ASP A 56 -16.56 5.33 4.58
N ALA A 57 -16.02 4.97 3.44
CA ALA A 57 -15.18 5.83 2.63
C ALA A 57 -16.00 6.97 2.00
N PHE A 58 -15.32 8.00 1.60
CA PHE A 58 -15.89 9.16 0.91
C PHE A 58 -15.10 9.45 -0.35
N ASP A 59 -15.76 10.03 -1.34
CA ASP A 59 -15.10 10.51 -2.55
C ASP A 59 -14.05 11.57 -2.19
N PHE A 60 -12.80 11.25 -2.49
CA PHE A 60 -11.66 12.15 -2.25
C PHE A 60 -11.27 12.93 -3.51
N GLY A 61 -11.50 12.37 -4.68
CA GLY A 61 -11.13 12.92 -5.98
C GLY A 61 -10.80 11.84 -7.00
N ASP A 62 -10.02 12.17 -8.01
CA ASP A 62 -9.71 11.29 -9.13
C ASP A 62 -8.22 11.17 -9.43
N LEU A 63 -7.80 10.03 -9.95
CA LEU A 63 -6.56 9.90 -10.70
C LEU A 63 -6.70 10.67 -12.03
N ASN A 64 -5.61 11.20 -12.54
CA ASN A 64 -5.60 11.87 -13.83
C ASN A 64 -5.92 10.93 -15.01
N ALA A 65 -5.61 9.64 -14.84
CA ALA A 65 -5.99 8.58 -15.77
C ALA A 65 -6.52 7.36 -15.02
N HIS A 66 -7.55 6.71 -15.55
CA HIS A 66 -8.08 5.49 -14.96
C HIS A 66 -7.04 4.37 -14.96
N SER A 67 -6.90 3.68 -13.83
CA SER A 67 -5.89 2.63 -13.70
C SER A 67 -6.25 1.61 -12.62
N ARG A 68 -5.69 0.41 -12.80
CA ARG A 68 -5.69 -0.71 -11.85
C ARG A 68 -4.33 -1.36 -11.82
N TYR A 69 -4.04 -2.18 -10.82
CA TYR A 69 -2.74 -2.84 -10.62
C TYR A 69 -1.57 -1.86 -10.48
N THR A 70 -1.85 -0.69 -9.93
CA THR A 70 -0.85 0.33 -9.60
C THR A 70 -0.08 -0.05 -8.35
N GLY A 71 1.12 0.50 -8.19
CA GLY A 71 1.85 0.50 -6.92
C GLY A 71 1.73 1.85 -6.25
N SER A 72 1.24 1.88 -5.00
CA SER A 72 1.09 3.11 -4.24
C SER A 72 1.90 3.09 -2.95
N THR A 73 2.43 4.24 -2.58
CA THR A 73 3.17 4.47 -1.33
C THR A 73 3.10 5.95 -0.98
N SER A 74 3.69 6.37 0.15
CA SER A 74 3.50 7.73 0.64
C SER A 74 4.67 8.28 1.44
N SER A 75 4.66 9.60 1.60
CA SER A 75 5.22 10.33 2.73
C SER A 75 4.09 10.75 3.67
N SER A 76 4.40 11.49 4.73
CA SER A 76 3.40 12.05 5.64
C SER A 76 2.41 13.05 5.00
N THR A 77 2.72 13.57 3.81
CA THR A 77 1.91 14.61 3.15
C THR A 77 1.44 14.26 1.75
N LEU A 78 2.15 13.39 1.08
CA LEU A 78 1.93 13.01 -0.32
C LEU A 78 1.78 11.51 -0.47
N ALA A 79 0.71 11.06 -1.09
CA ALA A 79 0.63 9.74 -1.69
C ALA A 79 1.18 9.79 -3.12
N VAL A 80 1.82 8.72 -3.54
CA VAL A 80 2.37 8.52 -4.87
C VAL A 80 1.86 7.21 -5.43
N THR A 81 1.28 7.27 -6.62
CA THR A 81 0.72 6.10 -7.33
C THR A 81 1.42 5.98 -8.67
N ALA A 82 1.87 4.78 -9.02
CA ALA A 82 2.70 4.56 -10.20
C ALA A 82 2.30 3.36 -11.05
N GLY A 83 2.52 3.45 -12.34
CA GLY A 83 2.26 2.38 -13.29
C GLY A 83 0.79 2.06 -13.44
N GLY A 84 0.47 0.77 -13.67
CA GLY A 84 -0.90 0.28 -13.78
C GLY A 84 -1.24 -0.29 -15.14
N ALA A 85 -2.51 -0.54 -15.39
CA ALA A 85 -3.02 -1.13 -16.61
C ALA A 85 -2.41 -0.48 -17.85
N ASP A 86 -2.24 -1.27 -18.90
CA ASP A 86 -1.54 -0.89 -20.14
C ASP A 86 -0.03 -0.63 -19.97
N ALA A 87 0.52 -1.00 -18.80
CA ALA A 87 1.95 -0.86 -18.46
C ALA A 87 2.47 0.57 -18.69
N VAL A 88 1.75 1.55 -18.16
CA VAL A 88 2.11 2.97 -18.27
C VAL A 88 3.32 3.32 -17.38
N THR A 89 4.02 4.38 -17.74
CA THR A 89 5.15 4.88 -16.93
C THR A 89 4.73 5.93 -15.90
N THR A 90 3.54 6.48 -16.01
CA THR A 90 3.09 7.64 -15.22
C THR A 90 3.21 7.39 -13.71
N ILE A 91 3.74 8.38 -13.02
CA ILE A 91 3.70 8.52 -11.57
C ILE A 91 2.83 9.73 -11.27
N GLU A 92 1.82 9.55 -10.43
CA GLU A 92 0.92 10.60 -9.98
C GLU A 92 1.09 10.84 -8.48
N ARG A 93 0.81 12.05 -8.03
CA ARG A 93 0.78 12.38 -6.61
C ARG A 93 -0.57 12.93 -6.20
N THR A 94 -0.96 12.62 -4.97
CA THR A 94 -2.17 13.13 -4.30
C THR A 94 -1.77 13.71 -2.95
N ILE A 95 -2.31 14.87 -2.57
CA ILE A 95 -2.01 15.53 -1.30
C ILE A 95 -3.04 15.05 -0.28
N PHE A 96 -2.61 14.44 0.84
CA PHE A 96 -3.54 13.94 1.87
C PHE A 96 -4.46 15.00 2.48
N SER A 97 -4.02 16.25 2.57
CA SER A 97 -4.76 17.33 3.23
C SER A 97 -5.81 17.99 2.35
N SER A 98 -5.79 17.76 1.02
CA SER A 98 -6.70 18.42 0.08
C SER A 98 -7.31 17.44 -0.90
N GLN A 99 -8.64 17.40 -0.93
CA GLN A 99 -9.38 16.65 -1.95
C GLN A 99 -9.11 17.22 -3.35
N GLY A 100 -9.22 16.37 -4.35
CA GLY A 100 -9.11 16.76 -5.76
C GLY A 100 -8.37 15.72 -6.60
N THR A 101 -8.25 16.05 -7.87
CA THR A 101 -7.57 15.21 -8.87
C THR A 101 -6.08 15.15 -8.60
N SER A 102 -5.50 13.94 -8.72
CA SER A 102 -4.06 13.74 -8.69
C SER A 102 -3.36 14.54 -9.81
N VAL A 103 -2.10 14.80 -9.64
CA VAL A 103 -1.32 15.48 -10.65
C VAL A 103 -0.10 14.65 -11.05
N ASN A 104 0.34 14.80 -12.29
CA ASN A 104 1.56 14.16 -12.77
C ASN A 104 2.73 14.55 -11.88
N HIS A 105 3.50 13.54 -11.48
CA HIS A 105 4.66 13.70 -10.59
C HIS A 105 5.96 13.17 -11.19
N GLY A 106 5.87 12.45 -12.30
CA GLY A 106 7.02 11.90 -13.00
C GLY A 106 6.70 10.62 -13.75
N ASN A 107 7.74 9.84 -14.01
CA ASN A 107 7.60 8.59 -14.74
C ASN A 107 8.48 7.49 -14.14
N LEU A 108 8.01 6.26 -14.16
CA LEU A 108 8.82 5.07 -13.96
C LEU A 108 9.90 4.98 -15.07
N SER A 109 11.00 4.32 -14.79
CA SER A 109 12.04 4.04 -15.80
C SER A 109 11.51 3.14 -16.92
N LEU A 110 10.53 2.29 -16.61
CA LEU A 110 9.89 1.36 -17.53
C LEU A 110 8.40 1.19 -17.16
N GLY A 111 7.52 1.27 -18.15
CA GLY A 111 6.08 1.08 -17.95
C GLY A 111 5.74 -0.35 -17.54
N ARG A 112 4.91 -0.48 -16.49
CA ARG A 112 4.56 -1.76 -15.87
C ARG A 112 3.33 -1.69 -14.97
N TYR A 113 2.75 -2.85 -14.70
CA TYR A 113 1.64 -3.03 -13.75
C TYR A 113 1.93 -4.17 -12.78
N GLY A 114 1.12 -4.29 -11.71
CA GLY A 114 1.31 -5.32 -10.70
C GLY A 114 2.65 -5.21 -9.95
N LEU A 115 3.15 -3.99 -9.85
CA LEU A 115 4.38 -3.66 -9.13
C LEU A 115 4.09 -3.48 -7.64
N ALA A 116 5.08 -3.77 -6.81
CA ALA A 116 5.05 -3.39 -5.40
C ALA A 116 5.64 -1.98 -5.21
N ALA A 117 5.21 -1.27 -4.18
CA ALA A 117 5.76 0.04 -3.84
C ALA A 117 5.94 0.16 -2.32
N VAL A 118 7.07 0.72 -1.92
CA VAL A 118 7.43 0.95 -0.52
C VAL A 118 8.06 2.33 -0.33
N SER A 119 8.04 2.85 0.88
CA SER A 119 8.60 4.17 1.17
C SER A 119 9.26 4.23 2.54
N ASN A 120 10.25 5.12 2.68
CA ASN A 120 10.76 5.57 3.97
C ASN A 120 10.31 7.01 4.31
N GLY A 121 9.26 7.49 3.65
CA GLY A 121 8.78 8.86 3.78
C GLY A 121 9.48 9.88 2.89
N SER A 122 10.70 9.60 2.41
CA SER A 122 11.46 10.47 1.51
C SER A 122 11.58 9.89 0.10
N ARG A 123 11.81 8.60 0.00
CA ARG A 123 11.91 7.86 -1.27
C ARG A 123 10.71 6.94 -1.45
N ALA A 124 10.13 6.95 -2.63
CA ALA A 124 9.25 5.89 -3.12
C ALA A 124 10.08 4.93 -3.96
N VAL A 125 10.08 3.66 -3.60
CA VAL A 125 10.80 2.59 -4.29
C VAL A 125 9.76 1.67 -4.93
N PHE A 126 9.88 1.45 -6.24
CA PHE A 126 8.97 0.66 -7.06
C PHE A 126 9.66 -0.63 -7.48
N ILE A 127 9.04 -1.77 -7.21
CA ILE A 127 9.69 -3.08 -7.22
C ILE A 127 8.97 -4.02 -8.17
N GLY A 128 9.72 -4.64 -9.10
CA GLY A 128 9.20 -5.63 -10.01
C GLY A 128 8.04 -5.14 -10.88
N GLY A 129 7.06 -6.00 -11.08
CA GLY A 129 5.89 -5.75 -11.92
C GLY A 129 5.96 -6.48 -13.24
N PHE A 130 4.98 -6.24 -14.10
CA PHE A 130 4.85 -6.90 -15.40
C PHE A 130 4.85 -5.87 -16.54
N LYS A 131 5.70 -6.10 -17.52
CA LYS A 131 5.80 -5.28 -18.74
C LYS A 131 4.89 -5.84 -19.85
N ALA A 132 4.16 -4.96 -20.52
CA ALA A 132 3.45 -5.22 -21.77
C ALA A 132 3.51 -3.96 -22.65
N PRO A 133 3.36 -4.02 -23.97
CA PRO A 133 3.39 -5.21 -24.81
C PRO A 133 4.81 -5.77 -25.04
N SER A 134 4.89 -6.78 -25.87
CA SER A 134 6.12 -7.54 -26.20
C SER A 134 7.41 -6.69 -26.36
N PRO A 135 8.59 -7.13 -25.83
CA PRO A 135 8.74 -8.37 -25.07
C PRO A 135 8.07 -8.24 -23.69
N ASN A 136 7.04 -9.04 -23.43
CA ASN A 136 6.28 -9.03 -22.20
C ASN A 136 6.86 -10.03 -21.18
N GLY A 137 6.75 -9.69 -19.92
CA GLY A 137 7.22 -10.55 -18.84
C GLY A 137 7.29 -9.83 -17.49
N PRO A 138 7.42 -10.60 -16.42
CA PRO A 138 7.74 -10.04 -15.13
C PRO A 138 9.12 -9.37 -15.16
N LEU A 139 9.31 -8.42 -14.30
CA LEU A 139 10.52 -7.58 -14.25
C LEU A 139 11.30 -7.81 -12.95
N ASP A 140 12.60 -7.68 -13.05
CA ASP A 140 13.54 -7.62 -11.93
C ASP A 140 13.87 -6.17 -11.52
N THR A 141 13.34 -5.19 -12.21
CA THR A 141 13.66 -3.78 -12.04
C THR A 141 13.19 -3.25 -10.69
N ILE A 142 14.11 -2.60 -9.97
CA ILE A 142 13.81 -1.76 -8.82
C ILE A 142 14.24 -0.35 -9.18
N ASP A 143 13.32 0.60 -9.15
CA ASP A 143 13.62 2.02 -9.35
C ASP A 143 12.96 2.88 -8.27
N TYR A 144 13.37 4.14 -8.17
CA TYR A 144 12.87 5.04 -7.14
C TYR A 144 12.80 6.49 -7.61
N ILE A 145 11.97 7.25 -6.88
CA ILE A 145 11.95 8.72 -6.93
C ILE A 145 12.13 9.29 -5.52
N THR A 146 12.53 10.56 -5.44
CA THR A 146 12.36 11.35 -4.23
C THR A 146 10.93 11.89 -4.20
N ILE A 147 10.14 11.53 -3.17
CA ILE A 147 8.69 11.83 -3.11
C ILE A 147 8.41 13.34 -3.21
N SER A 148 9.21 14.18 -2.56
CA SER A 148 8.98 15.63 -2.54
C SER A 148 9.21 16.32 -3.88
N SER A 149 10.12 15.82 -4.70
CA SER A 149 10.49 16.44 -5.99
C SER A 149 9.91 15.74 -7.21
N GLY A 150 9.56 14.45 -7.11
CA GLY A 150 9.15 13.67 -8.26
C GLY A 150 10.24 13.53 -9.32
N GLY A 151 9.82 13.41 -10.57
CA GLY A 151 10.70 13.27 -11.74
C GLY A 151 10.73 11.86 -12.30
N THR A 152 11.65 11.61 -13.23
CA THR A 152 11.85 10.27 -13.78
C THR A 152 12.56 9.39 -12.76
N ALA A 153 12.01 8.21 -12.52
CA ALA A 153 12.59 7.22 -11.61
C ALA A 153 13.96 6.78 -12.13
N VAL A 154 14.88 6.60 -11.19
CA VAL A 154 16.24 6.13 -11.46
C VAL A 154 16.45 4.76 -10.84
N SER A 155 17.38 3.99 -11.40
CA SER A 155 17.68 2.64 -10.91
C SER A 155 18.04 2.66 -9.43
N PHE A 156 17.40 1.78 -8.67
CA PHE A 156 17.70 1.49 -7.28
C PHE A 156 18.57 0.23 -7.14
N GLY A 157 18.22 -0.80 -7.87
CA GLY A 157 18.83 -2.13 -7.88
C GLY A 157 18.03 -3.10 -8.72
N THR A 158 18.19 -4.39 -8.49
CA THR A 158 17.47 -5.45 -9.19
C THR A 158 16.99 -6.52 -8.24
N LEU A 159 15.91 -7.23 -8.60
CA LEU A 159 15.56 -8.51 -8.03
C LEU A 159 16.46 -9.61 -8.61
N THR A 160 16.69 -10.67 -7.85
CA THR A 160 17.34 -11.90 -8.33
C THR A 160 16.41 -12.64 -9.29
N ASP A 161 15.14 -12.72 -8.92
CA ASP A 161 14.09 -13.33 -9.73
C ASP A 161 13.03 -12.29 -10.12
N SER A 162 12.72 -12.18 -11.41
CA SER A 162 11.66 -11.30 -11.90
C SER A 162 10.31 -11.70 -11.32
N LYS A 163 9.58 -10.74 -10.71
CA LYS A 163 8.30 -11.01 -10.02
C LYS A 163 7.29 -9.87 -10.21
N ASN A 164 6.02 -10.23 -10.11
CA ASN A 164 4.90 -9.30 -10.08
C ASN A 164 3.85 -9.73 -9.03
N TYR A 165 2.87 -8.90 -8.76
CA TYR A 165 1.79 -9.15 -7.79
C TYR A 165 2.29 -9.50 -6.37
N MET A 166 3.37 -8.88 -5.93
CA MET A 166 3.89 -8.99 -4.56
C MET A 166 3.09 -8.11 -3.59
N GLY A 167 2.89 -8.59 -2.36
CA GLY A 167 2.49 -7.73 -1.25
C GLY A 167 3.69 -6.95 -0.73
N ALA A 168 3.48 -5.71 -0.24
CA ALA A 168 4.58 -4.89 0.27
C ALA A 168 4.23 -4.12 1.54
N CYS A 169 5.24 -3.93 2.39
CA CYS A 169 5.17 -3.14 3.61
C CYS A 169 6.52 -2.47 3.88
N ALA A 170 6.56 -1.46 4.73
CA ALA A 170 7.80 -0.74 4.98
C ALA A 170 7.97 -0.27 6.44
N SER A 171 9.21 -0.02 6.78
CA SER A 171 9.61 0.82 7.91
C SER A 171 10.48 1.98 7.38
N PRO A 172 10.86 2.94 8.22
CA PRO A 172 11.80 4.00 7.79
C PRO A 172 13.14 3.50 7.24
N VAL A 173 13.49 2.23 7.48
CA VAL A 173 14.78 1.64 7.09
C VAL A 173 14.63 0.61 5.98
N ARG A 174 13.64 -0.26 6.08
CA ARG A 174 13.45 -1.41 5.19
C ARG A 174 12.13 -1.32 4.44
N GLY A 175 12.19 -1.53 3.12
CA GLY A 175 11.04 -1.89 2.31
C GLY A 175 11.03 -3.41 2.14
N VAL A 176 9.95 -4.07 2.56
CA VAL A 176 9.80 -5.53 2.51
C VAL A 176 8.69 -5.87 1.53
N PHE A 177 8.92 -6.87 0.71
CA PHE A 177 7.95 -7.37 -0.26
C PHE A 177 7.95 -8.89 -0.27
N ALA A 178 6.81 -9.49 -0.56
CA ALA A 178 6.59 -10.91 -0.33
C ALA A 178 5.72 -11.57 -1.40
N GLY A 179 6.02 -12.84 -1.68
CA GLY A 179 5.26 -13.68 -2.58
C GLY A 179 5.32 -13.21 -4.03
N GLY A 180 4.19 -13.32 -4.72
CA GLY A 180 4.09 -12.98 -6.15
C GLY A 180 4.30 -14.15 -7.08
N THR A 181 4.53 -13.83 -8.35
CA THR A 181 4.69 -14.83 -9.41
C THR A 181 5.75 -14.40 -10.43
N PRO A 182 6.56 -15.33 -10.95
CA PRO A 182 7.54 -15.06 -12.00
C PRO A 182 6.96 -15.15 -13.42
N VAL A 183 5.64 -15.18 -13.58
CA VAL A 183 4.95 -15.26 -14.88
C VAL A 183 3.85 -14.21 -15.01
N ALA A 184 3.26 -14.11 -16.19
CA ALA A 184 2.16 -13.17 -16.45
C ALA A 184 0.88 -13.43 -15.64
N SER A 185 0.65 -14.69 -15.30
CA SER A 185 -0.55 -15.09 -14.55
C SER A 185 -0.33 -14.91 -13.04
N PRO A 186 -1.23 -14.27 -12.31
CA PRO A 186 -1.12 -14.16 -10.86
C PRO A 186 -1.40 -15.48 -10.12
N TYR A 187 -1.67 -16.57 -10.83
CA TYR A 187 -2.20 -17.78 -10.26
C TYR A 187 -1.22 -18.97 -10.20
N SER A 188 -0.15 -19.00 -10.97
CA SER A 188 0.83 -20.10 -10.91
C SER A 188 1.98 -19.89 -11.92
N PRO A 189 3.24 -20.22 -11.57
CA PRO A 189 3.71 -20.63 -10.24
C PRO A 189 3.72 -19.46 -9.24
N LEU A 190 3.61 -19.77 -7.97
CA LEU A 190 3.65 -18.80 -6.88
C LEU A 190 4.95 -18.96 -6.09
N THR A 191 5.40 -17.88 -5.43
CA THR A 191 6.51 -17.95 -4.50
C THR A 191 6.07 -17.66 -3.06
N SER A 192 6.84 -18.14 -2.09
CA SER A 192 6.67 -17.81 -0.67
C SER A 192 7.74 -16.86 -0.15
N ASP A 193 8.67 -16.41 -1.00
CA ASP A 193 9.82 -15.64 -0.60
C ASP A 193 9.41 -14.28 -0.04
N ILE A 194 10.04 -13.88 1.04
CA ILE A 194 10.02 -12.53 1.58
C ILE A 194 11.41 -11.96 1.38
N GLU A 195 11.46 -10.80 0.78
CA GLU A 195 12.70 -10.09 0.45
C GLU A 195 12.60 -8.64 0.91
N PHE A 196 13.73 -7.97 1.05
CA PHE A 196 13.76 -6.59 1.45
C PHE A 196 14.88 -5.79 0.77
N VAL A 197 14.67 -4.49 0.73
CA VAL A 197 15.70 -3.50 0.39
C VAL A 197 15.89 -2.53 1.54
N THR A 198 17.12 -2.01 1.69
CA THR A 198 17.38 -0.89 2.60
C THR A 198 17.07 0.41 1.85
N THR A 199 15.96 1.06 2.20
CA THR A 199 15.40 2.17 1.41
C THR A 199 16.28 3.40 1.30
N ALA A 200 17.22 3.61 2.23
CA ALA A 200 18.14 4.74 2.22
C ALA A 200 19.38 4.52 1.33
N THR A 201 19.75 3.29 1.02
CA THR A 201 20.92 2.93 0.23
C THR A 201 20.51 2.20 -1.02
N LEU A 202 21.16 2.48 -2.16
CA LEU A 202 20.94 1.72 -3.38
C LEU A 202 21.49 0.29 -3.23
N GLY A 203 20.87 -0.64 -3.94
CA GLY A 203 21.31 -2.04 -3.99
C GLY A 203 20.17 -2.99 -4.33
N SER A 204 20.56 -4.22 -4.64
CA SER A 204 19.62 -5.31 -4.90
C SER A 204 18.94 -5.78 -3.62
N GLU A 205 17.89 -6.54 -3.76
CA GLU A 205 17.18 -7.15 -2.63
C GLU A 205 18.07 -8.12 -1.84
N GLN A 206 17.61 -8.38 -0.63
CA GLN A 206 18.19 -9.36 0.28
C GLN A 206 17.11 -10.30 0.78
N ASP A 207 17.47 -11.56 1.02
CA ASP A 207 16.55 -12.52 1.62
C ASP A 207 16.13 -12.09 3.03
N PHE A 208 14.85 -12.20 3.29
CA PHE A 208 14.24 -11.93 4.58
C PHE A 208 13.75 -13.21 5.26
N GLY A 209 13.15 -14.11 4.50
CA GLY A 209 12.53 -15.35 4.97
C GLY A 209 11.39 -15.80 4.07
N SER A 210 10.38 -16.46 4.62
CA SER A 210 9.29 -17.03 3.84
C SER A 210 7.91 -16.76 4.46
N LEU A 211 6.91 -16.59 3.59
CA LEU A 211 5.50 -16.66 3.92
C LEU A 211 5.12 -18.04 4.43
N THR A 212 4.00 -18.15 5.12
CA THR A 212 3.46 -19.45 5.57
C THR A 212 3.06 -20.35 4.40
N ALA A 213 2.76 -19.77 3.25
CA ALA A 213 2.48 -20.46 2.00
C ALA A 213 2.76 -19.56 0.79
N ALA A 214 3.07 -20.15 -0.36
CA ALA A 214 3.28 -19.43 -1.61
C ALA A 214 2.00 -18.70 -2.02
N THR A 215 2.06 -17.38 -2.18
CA THR A 215 0.88 -16.53 -2.38
C THR A 215 1.19 -15.35 -3.29
N SER A 216 0.27 -14.94 -4.13
CA SER A 216 0.36 -13.72 -4.94
C SER A 216 -0.83 -12.79 -4.71
N GLY A 217 -0.71 -11.52 -5.10
CA GLY A 217 -1.81 -10.56 -5.02
C GLY A 217 -2.26 -10.25 -3.59
N MET A 218 -1.35 -10.29 -2.63
CA MET A 218 -1.64 -9.95 -1.23
C MET A 218 -1.69 -8.43 -1.05
N SER A 219 -2.49 -8.00 -0.10
CA SER A 219 -2.42 -6.65 0.44
C SER A 219 -1.35 -6.57 1.52
N GLY A 220 -0.51 -5.55 1.47
CA GLY A 220 0.49 -5.28 2.49
C GLY A 220 0.24 -3.97 3.21
N LEU A 221 0.55 -3.90 4.50
CA LEU A 221 0.56 -2.68 5.32
C LEU A 221 1.51 -2.85 6.50
N SER A 222 1.82 -1.77 7.18
CA SER A 222 2.76 -1.84 8.32
C SER A 222 2.61 -0.69 9.31
N ASN A 223 3.11 -0.92 10.50
CA ASN A 223 3.63 0.14 11.35
C ASN A 223 5.18 0.09 11.34
N PRO A 224 5.89 0.97 12.04
CA PRO A 224 7.37 0.98 12.02
C PRO A 224 8.05 -0.34 12.42
N THR A 225 7.35 -1.24 13.11
CA THR A 225 7.94 -2.48 13.64
C THR A 225 7.41 -3.76 13.01
N ARG A 226 6.14 -3.78 12.63
CA ARG A 226 5.44 -4.96 12.15
C ARG A 226 4.92 -4.75 10.74
N GLY A 227 5.29 -5.65 9.83
CA GLY A 227 4.70 -5.77 8.49
C GLY A 227 3.61 -6.83 8.49
N ILE A 228 2.52 -6.57 7.80
CA ILE A 228 1.35 -7.43 7.67
C ILE A 228 1.11 -7.72 6.20
N PHE A 229 0.82 -8.97 5.88
CA PHE A 229 0.40 -9.42 4.56
C PHE A 229 -0.93 -10.16 4.70
N ALA A 230 -1.92 -9.83 3.89
CA ALA A 230 -3.27 -10.37 4.03
C ALA A 230 -3.87 -10.79 2.70
N GLY A 231 -4.63 -11.89 2.72
CA GLY A 231 -5.37 -12.41 1.58
C GLY A 231 -4.48 -12.92 0.45
N GLY A 232 -4.92 -12.68 -0.77
CA GLY A 232 -4.23 -13.10 -1.99
C GLY A 232 -4.69 -14.45 -2.53
N TYR A 233 -3.99 -14.96 -3.54
CA TYR A 233 -4.26 -16.24 -4.20
C TYR A 233 -3.25 -17.31 -3.78
N ASN A 234 -3.77 -18.49 -3.29
CA ASN A 234 -2.94 -19.63 -2.84
C ASN A 234 -3.75 -20.95 -2.78
N PRO A 235 -3.65 -21.87 -3.69
CA PRO A 235 -4.42 -21.75 -4.92
C PRO A 235 -5.90 -21.54 -4.59
N GLY A 236 -6.44 -20.41 -4.96
CA GLY A 236 -7.76 -19.92 -4.63
C GLY A 236 -7.68 -18.67 -3.78
N ALA A 237 -8.79 -17.97 -3.62
CA ALA A 237 -8.90 -16.87 -2.68
C ALA A 237 -8.66 -17.36 -1.25
N ASN A 238 -7.98 -16.57 -0.43
CA ASN A 238 -7.75 -16.92 0.96
C ASN A 238 -7.92 -15.70 1.86
N LYS A 239 -8.10 -15.93 3.14
CA LYS A 239 -8.30 -14.89 4.14
C LYS A 239 -7.18 -14.78 5.16
N VAL A 240 -6.12 -15.54 5.00
CA VAL A 240 -5.01 -15.58 5.94
C VAL A 240 -4.35 -14.23 6.07
N ILE A 241 -4.19 -13.75 7.28
CA ILE A 241 -3.37 -12.61 7.65
C ILE A 241 -2.11 -13.16 8.31
N GLN A 242 -0.94 -12.69 7.89
CA GLN A 242 0.34 -13.08 8.45
C GLN A 242 1.22 -11.85 8.68
N TYR A 243 2.16 -11.94 9.60
CA TYR A 243 3.01 -10.82 9.97
C TYR A 243 4.48 -11.19 10.08
N ILE A 244 5.30 -10.16 9.98
CA ILE A 244 6.74 -10.19 10.21
C ILE A 244 7.15 -9.08 11.18
N THR A 245 8.31 -9.25 11.83
CA THR A 245 8.99 -8.14 12.52
C THR A 245 10.01 -7.53 11.54
N ILE A 246 9.76 -6.33 11.04
CA ILE A 246 10.51 -5.73 9.91
C ILE A 246 12.01 -5.60 10.22
N ALA A 247 12.39 -5.35 11.48
CA ALA A 247 13.79 -5.14 11.86
C ALA A 247 14.63 -6.41 11.83
N SER A 248 14.04 -7.60 11.91
CA SER A 248 14.74 -8.89 11.97
C SER A 248 14.23 -9.83 10.89
N SER A 249 15.14 -10.36 10.06
CA SER A 249 14.81 -11.39 9.06
C SER A 249 14.29 -12.65 9.73
N GLY A 250 13.33 -13.31 9.09
CA GLY A 250 12.69 -14.53 9.57
C GLY A 250 11.37 -14.79 8.85
N ASN A 251 10.80 -15.96 9.07
CA ASN A 251 9.56 -16.36 8.43
C ASN A 251 8.36 -15.61 9.00
N ALA A 252 7.35 -15.42 8.16
CA ALA A 252 6.07 -14.89 8.58
C ALA A 252 5.35 -15.84 9.54
N VAL A 253 4.56 -15.26 10.43
CA VAL A 253 3.77 -15.97 11.44
C VAL A 253 2.30 -15.64 11.22
N ASN A 254 1.41 -16.60 11.45
CA ASN A 254 -0.03 -16.37 11.36
C ASN A 254 -0.44 -15.26 12.33
N PHE A 255 -1.26 -14.32 11.84
CA PHE A 255 -1.82 -13.22 12.61
C PHE A 255 -3.29 -13.45 12.94
N GLY A 256 -4.06 -13.96 12.00
CA GLY A 256 -5.50 -14.19 12.04
C GLY A 256 -6.07 -14.29 10.63
N ASP A 257 -7.35 -13.99 10.47
CA ASP A 257 -8.06 -14.07 9.20
C ASP A 257 -8.78 -12.76 8.88
N LEU A 258 -8.89 -12.42 7.58
CA LEU A 258 -9.84 -11.42 7.07
C LEU A 258 -11.28 -11.88 7.31
N VAL A 259 -12.23 -10.97 7.26
CA VAL A 259 -13.66 -11.29 7.37
C VAL A 259 -14.09 -12.17 6.19
N ASN A 260 -13.63 -11.85 4.98
CA ASN A 260 -13.94 -12.59 3.77
C ASN A 260 -12.66 -13.05 3.05
N ASP A 261 -12.78 -14.08 2.22
CA ASP A 261 -11.69 -14.49 1.35
C ASP A 261 -11.31 -13.35 0.39
N ALA A 262 -10.02 -13.10 0.24
CA ALA A 262 -9.47 -12.11 -0.68
C ALA A 262 -8.61 -12.77 -1.75
N ASN A 263 -8.73 -12.31 -2.99
CA ASN A 263 -8.02 -12.84 -4.13
C ASN A 263 -7.37 -11.73 -4.95
N ALA A 264 -6.14 -11.92 -5.38
CA ALA A 264 -5.46 -11.14 -6.42
C ALA A 264 -5.60 -9.61 -6.36
N SER A 265 -5.77 -9.04 -5.18
CA SER A 265 -5.66 -7.58 -4.98
C SER A 265 -4.20 -7.17 -5.01
N THR A 266 -3.93 -5.94 -5.40
CA THR A 266 -2.58 -5.38 -5.34
C THR A 266 -2.51 -4.30 -4.27
N ASN A 267 -1.83 -4.59 -3.14
CA ASN A 267 -1.45 -3.58 -2.13
C ASN A 267 -2.55 -2.57 -1.74
N SER A 268 -3.76 -3.06 -1.49
CA SER A 268 -4.90 -2.23 -1.09
C SER A 268 -4.99 -2.02 0.43
N GLY A 269 -3.87 -2.12 1.12
CA GLY A 269 -3.75 -1.90 2.56
C GLY A 269 -3.28 -0.49 2.90
N ALA A 270 -3.97 0.16 3.85
CA ALA A 270 -3.57 1.43 4.44
C ALA A 270 -3.46 1.29 5.96
N SER A 271 -2.55 2.02 6.61
CA SER A 271 -2.31 1.86 8.03
C SER A 271 -1.99 3.15 8.76
N SER A 272 -2.33 3.19 10.02
CA SER A 272 -1.76 4.11 11.01
C SER A 272 -0.69 3.36 11.85
N SER A 273 -0.17 4.02 12.87
CA SER A 273 0.75 3.37 13.81
C SER A 273 0.12 2.18 14.58
N THR A 274 -1.21 2.13 14.67
CA THR A 274 -1.95 1.13 15.47
C THR A 274 -2.86 0.24 14.65
N ARG A 275 -3.50 0.77 13.61
CA ARG A 275 -4.54 0.09 12.81
C ARG A 275 -4.12 -0.13 11.38
N GLY A 276 -4.53 -1.26 10.83
CA GLY A 276 -4.47 -1.54 9.40
C GLY A 276 -5.86 -1.73 8.83
N VAL A 277 -6.12 -1.16 7.65
CA VAL A 277 -7.38 -1.31 6.92
C VAL A 277 -7.07 -1.91 5.55
N PHE A 278 -7.77 -2.97 5.22
CA PHE A 278 -7.71 -3.63 3.92
C PHE A 278 -9.00 -3.35 3.17
N SER A 279 -8.91 -3.00 1.89
CA SER A 279 -10.04 -2.62 1.05
C SER A 279 -9.93 -3.24 -0.34
N ALA A 280 -11.00 -3.15 -1.13
CA ALA A 280 -11.06 -3.70 -2.49
C ALA A 280 -10.68 -5.20 -2.56
N LEU A 281 -11.05 -5.95 -1.52
CA LEU A 281 -10.77 -7.36 -1.38
C LEU A 281 -11.72 -8.16 -2.28
N THR A 282 -11.19 -8.98 -3.15
CA THR A 282 -11.98 -9.85 -4.03
C THR A 282 -12.24 -11.23 -3.37
N PRO A 283 -13.15 -12.08 -3.82
CA PRO A 283 -13.64 -12.19 -5.20
C PRO A 283 -14.80 -11.24 -5.51
N GLY A 284 -14.71 -10.62 -6.70
CA GLY A 284 -15.71 -9.68 -7.18
C GLY A 284 -15.35 -8.21 -6.90
N GLN A 285 -16.29 -7.33 -7.16
CA GLN A 285 -16.19 -5.91 -6.87
C GLN A 285 -16.90 -5.65 -5.55
N THR A 286 -16.15 -5.62 -4.44
CA THR A 286 -16.72 -5.48 -3.10
C THR A 286 -16.54 -4.05 -2.58
N THR A 287 -17.46 -3.63 -1.73
CA THR A 287 -17.36 -2.38 -0.98
C THR A 287 -16.69 -2.58 0.37
N ASN A 288 -16.57 -3.82 0.86
CA ASN A 288 -16.13 -4.11 2.22
C ASN A 288 -14.71 -3.62 2.50
N MET A 289 -14.53 -3.06 3.67
CA MET A 289 -13.24 -2.76 4.27
C MET A 289 -13.09 -3.53 5.58
N ASP A 290 -11.97 -4.18 5.76
CA ASP A 290 -11.63 -4.98 6.94
C ASP A 290 -10.55 -4.27 7.77
N MET A 291 -10.65 -4.29 9.09
CA MET A 291 -9.70 -3.64 10.00
C MET A 291 -9.04 -4.65 10.95
N ILE A 292 -7.77 -4.38 11.24
CA ILE A 292 -7.00 -5.05 12.30
C ILE A 292 -6.34 -4.03 13.23
N GLU A 293 -6.09 -4.44 14.48
CA GLU A 293 -5.16 -3.76 15.38
C GLU A 293 -3.76 -4.39 15.20
N ILE A 294 -2.80 -3.64 14.63
CA ILE A 294 -1.48 -4.19 14.19
C ILE A 294 -0.69 -4.82 15.35
N ALA A 295 -0.81 -4.27 16.56
CA ALA A 295 -0.07 -4.75 17.73
C ALA A 295 -0.59 -6.09 18.30
N THR A 296 -1.85 -6.42 18.05
CA THR A 296 -2.54 -7.56 18.67
C THR A 296 -2.98 -8.55 17.60
N GLN A 297 -2.51 -9.81 17.68
CA GLN A 297 -2.99 -10.86 16.79
C GLN A 297 -4.49 -11.12 16.99
N GLY A 298 -5.17 -11.43 15.90
CA GLY A 298 -6.58 -11.75 15.87
C GLY A 298 -7.17 -11.56 14.49
N ASN A 299 -8.41 -11.96 14.34
CA ASN A 299 -9.13 -11.81 13.08
C ASN A 299 -9.48 -10.34 12.84
N ALA A 300 -9.57 -9.97 11.58
CA ALA A 300 -10.09 -8.68 11.16
C ALA A 300 -11.56 -8.54 11.56
N VAL A 301 -11.98 -7.30 11.69
CA VAL A 301 -13.38 -6.93 11.92
C VAL A 301 -13.81 -5.97 10.81
N ASP A 302 -15.12 -5.89 10.59
CA ASP A 302 -15.68 -4.94 9.65
C ASP A 302 -15.32 -3.51 10.03
N PHE A 303 -14.86 -2.72 9.05
CA PHE A 303 -14.50 -1.32 9.20
C PHE A 303 -15.56 -0.38 8.62
N GLY A 304 -16.19 -0.75 7.52
CA GLY A 304 -17.13 0.04 6.74
C GLY A 304 -17.09 -0.31 5.26
N ASN A 305 -17.57 0.56 4.41
CA ASN A 305 -17.71 0.31 2.98
C ASN A 305 -17.05 1.39 2.13
N LEU A 306 -16.56 1.00 0.96
CA LEU A 306 -16.21 1.92 -0.12
C LEU A 306 -17.49 2.54 -0.69
N ASP A 307 -17.35 3.72 -1.30
CA ASP A 307 -18.46 4.38 -2.01
C ASP A 307 -18.92 3.54 -3.22
N GLU A 308 -17.97 2.94 -3.95
CA GLU A 308 -18.25 2.02 -5.04
C GLU A 308 -17.42 0.74 -4.91
N GLY A 309 -18.08 -0.43 -5.12
CA GLY A 309 -17.41 -1.73 -5.08
C GLY A 309 -16.40 -1.87 -6.22
N ARG A 310 -15.16 -2.23 -5.87
CA ARG A 310 -14.06 -2.37 -6.83
C ARG A 310 -13.06 -3.45 -6.43
N ASN A 311 -12.18 -3.79 -7.36
CA ASN A 311 -11.02 -4.65 -7.11
C ASN A 311 -9.75 -4.07 -7.77
N ASN A 312 -8.60 -4.66 -7.49
CA ASN A 312 -7.30 -4.33 -8.10
C ASN A 312 -6.89 -2.85 -7.92
N ALA A 313 -7.38 -2.23 -6.87
CA ALA A 313 -6.96 -0.91 -6.42
C ALA A 313 -5.67 -0.99 -5.59
N SER A 314 -4.99 0.12 -5.41
CA SER A 314 -3.86 0.24 -4.49
C SER A 314 -4.14 1.30 -3.43
N ALA A 315 -3.50 1.22 -2.27
CA ALA A 315 -3.73 2.15 -1.18
C ALA A 315 -2.43 2.77 -0.64
N ALA A 316 -2.58 3.94 0.02
CA ALA A 316 -1.51 4.60 0.77
C ALA A 316 -2.09 5.35 1.97
N SER A 317 -1.22 5.62 3.00
CA SER A 317 -1.59 6.33 4.23
C SER A 317 -0.42 7.09 4.83
#